data_632b319116f3216708bf32ef9730f237
#
_entry.id   632b319116f3216708bf32ef9730f237
#
_cell.length_a   1.000
_cell.length_b   1.000
_cell.length_c   1.000
_cell.angle_alpha   90.00
_cell.angle_beta   90.00
_cell.angle_gamma   90.00
#
_symmetry.space_group_name_H-M   'P 1'
#
loop_
_entity.id
_entity.type
_entity.pdbx_description
1 polymer ?
#
loop_
_entity_poly.entity_id
_entity_poly.type
_entity_poly.pdbx_seq_one_letter_code
_entity_poly.pdbx_strand_id
1 'polypeptide(L)'
;MKAPIFKSISTNKIDFDLKNFSGKYIVLYFYPKDDTPGCTIETNDFNKLLPQFKKINCEIFGISKDSLNSHKKFKKKYGIKFDLLSDENKEIIKKYKVWGKKQFMGREFMGLIRSTFLIDKKGKIIKIWKNVKVKDHAKEVLETLKDLIK
;
A
#
# COMPACT_ATOMS: atom_id res chain seq x y z
N MET A 1 -8.25 15.20 -6.11
CA MET A 1 -9.25 14.34 -5.42
C MET A 1 -8.74 13.99 -4.04
N LYS A 2 -9.55 14.12 -3.05
CA LYS A 2 -9.16 13.74 -1.68
C LYS A 2 -9.11 12.24 -1.52
N ALA A 3 -8.08 11.75 -0.82
CA ALA A 3 -8.00 10.34 -0.46
C ALA A 3 -9.07 10.04 0.61
N PRO A 4 -9.86 8.97 0.43
CA PRO A 4 -10.79 8.57 1.48
C PRO A 4 -10.07 8.31 2.79
N ILE A 5 -10.52 8.94 3.87
CA ILE A 5 -9.97 8.66 5.21
C ILE A 5 -10.62 7.38 5.74
N PHE A 6 -9.87 6.66 6.57
CA PHE A 6 -10.34 5.40 7.11
C PHE A 6 -9.63 5.08 8.42
N LYS A 7 -10.25 4.20 9.19
CA LYS A 7 -9.64 3.59 10.37
C LYS A 7 -9.43 2.11 10.10
N SER A 8 -8.39 1.54 10.69
CA SER A 8 -8.06 0.15 10.46
C SER A 8 -7.21 -0.41 11.59
N ILE A 9 -6.93 -1.71 11.50
CA ILE A 9 -6.00 -2.40 12.38
C ILE A 9 -4.68 -2.55 11.62
N SER A 10 -3.58 -2.12 12.21
CA SER A 10 -2.25 -2.28 11.63
C SER A 10 -1.38 -3.19 12.49
N THR A 11 -0.26 -3.63 11.91
CA THR A 11 0.72 -4.48 12.61
C THR A 11 1.36 -3.80 13.81
N ASN A 12 1.31 -2.49 13.88
CA ASN A 12 1.89 -1.72 14.98
C ASN A 12 0.83 -1.09 15.89
N LYS A 13 -0.37 -0.82 15.37
CA LYS A 13 -1.44 -0.16 16.13
C LYS A 13 -2.79 -0.78 15.83
N ILE A 14 -3.57 -1.06 16.88
CA ILE A 14 -4.93 -1.55 16.72
C ILE A 14 -5.86 -0.45 16.19
N ASP A 15 -5.55 0.79 16.48
CA ASP A 15 -6.38 1.96 16.16
C ASP A 15 -5.76 2.88 15.10
N PHE A 16 -5.32 2.30 14.00
CA PHE A 16 -4.79 3.09 12.88
C PHE A 16 -5.87 4.03 12.33
N ASP A 17 -5.50 5.30 12.11
CA ASP A 17 -6.38 6.30 11.51
C ASP A 17 -5.57 7.13 10.51
N LEU A 18 -5.95 7.09 9.25
CA LEU A 18 -5.21 7.75 8.19
C LEU A 18 -5.11 9.28 8.40
N LYS A 19 -6.13 9.90 8.98
CA LYS A 19 -6.11 11.35 9.22
C LYS A 19 -4.98 11.81 10.15
N ASN A 20 -4.44 10.90 10.98
CA ASN A 20 -3.35 11.22 11.88
C ASN A 20 -2.01 11.44 11.16
N PHE A 21 -1.96 11.18 9.87
CA PHE A 21 -0.77 11.35 9.04
C PHE A 21 -0.81 12.62 8.18
N SER A 22 -1.73 13.54 8.49
CA SER A 22 -1.76 14.85 7.85
C SER A 22 -0.41 15.56 8.06
N GLY A 23 0.08 16.20 7.02
CA GLY A 23 1.40 16.84 7.05
C GLY A 23 2.52 15.95 6.52
N LYS A 24 2.21 14.71 6.16
CA LYS A 24 3.18 13.79 5.55
C LYS A 24 2.68 13.30 4.21
N TYR A 25 3.63 12.98 3.32
CA TYR A 25 3.29 12.21 2.12
C TYR A 25 3.05 10.77 2.51
N ILE A 26 2.14 10.10 1.82
CA ILE A 26 1.77 8.72 2.12
C ILE A 26 1.74 7.90 0.84
N VAL A 27 2.36 6.73 0.88
CA VAL A 27 2.20 5.69 -0.13
C VAL A 27 1.28 4.63 0.47
N LEU A 28 0.12 4.42 -0.17
CA LEU A 28 -0.75 3.29 0.15
C LEU A 28 -0.67 2.33 -1.02
N TYR A 29 -0.15 1.13 -0.81
CA TYR A 29 -0.16 0.12 -1.88
C TYR A 29 -1.04 -1.05 -1.46
N PHE A 30 -1.94 -1.41 -2.37
CA PHE A 30 -2.89 -2.51 -2.19
C PHE A 30 -2.35 -3.74 -2.92
N TYR A 31 -2.28 -4.88 -2.23
CA TYR A 31 -1.75 -6.10 -2.80
C TYR A 31 -2.64 -7.29 -2.45
N PRO A 32 -2.67 -8.33 -3.32
CA PRO A 32 -3.64 -9.41 -3.17
C PRO A 32 -3.48 -10.31 -1.94
N LYS A 33 -2.26 -10.70 -1.59
CA LYS A 33 -2.06 -11.69 -0.53
C LYS A 33 -0.63 -11.72 0.00
N ASP A 34 -0.49 -11.77 1.33
CA ASP A 34 0.80 -11.92 1.99
C ASP A 34 1.57 -13.14 1.50
N ASP A 35 2.89 -12.98 1.45
CA ASP A 35 3.84 -14.07 1.18
C ASP A 35 3.63 -14.81 -0.14
N THR A 36 3.05 -14.13 -1.12
CA THR A 36 3.03 -14.58 -2.52
C THR A 36 4.21 -13.95 -3.25
N PRO A 37 4.70 -14.56 -4.37
CA PRO A 37 5.91 -14.05 -5.02
C PRO A 37 5.88 -12.58 -5.40
N GLY A 38 4.84 -12.11 -6.07
CA GLY A 38 4.74 -10.71 -6.49
C GLY A 38 4.60 -9.76 -5.33
N CYS A 39 3.79 -10.10 -4.34
CA CYS A 39 3.58 -9.25 -3.16
C CYS A 39 4.83 -9.18 -2.29
N THR A 40 5.59 -10.27 -2.21
CA THR A 40 6.84 -10.30 -1.47
C THR A 40 7.89 -9.40 -2.13
N ILE A 41 8.01 -9.46 -3.45
CA ILE A 41 8.93 -8.58 -4.20
C ILE A 41 8.56 -7.12 -3.97
N GLU A 42 7.30 -6.78 -4.15
CA GLU A 42 6.82 -5.40 -3.99
C GLU A 42 7.10 -4.87 -2.58
N THR A 43 6.75 -5.65 -1.56
CA THR A 43 6.92 -5.26 -0.16
C THR A 43 8.40 -5.12 0.20
N ASN A 44 9.24 -6.05 -0.24
CA ASN A 44 10.68 -5.96 0.00
C ASN A 44 11.31 -4.77 -0.71
N ASP A 45 10.87 -4.45 -1.92
CA ASP A 45 11.38 -3.29 -2.66
C ASP A 45 11.04 -1.98 -1.94
N PHE A 46 9.80 -1.82 -1.48
CA PHE A 46 9.43 -0.66 -0.67
C PHE A 46 10.23 -0.61 0.63
N ASN A 47 10.45 -1.75 1.26
CA ASN A 47 11.19 -1.81 2.52
C ASN A 47 12.65 -1.36 2.34
N LYS A 48 13.29 -1.77 1.26
CA LYS A 48 14.65 -1.34 0.95
C LYS A 48 14.75 0.17 0.76
N LEU A 49 13.72 0.77 0.18
CA LEU A 49 13.70 2.20 -0.13
C LEU A 49 13.12 3.04 1.00
N LEU A 50 12.62 2.40 2.07
CA LEU A 50 11.98 3.13 3.17
C LEU A 50 12.80 4.28 3.72
N PRO A 51 14.13 4.14 3.97
CA PRO A 51 14.92 5.28 4.46
C PRO A 51 14.89 6.48 3.53
N GLN A 52 14.86 6.24 2.22
CA GLN A 52 14.79 7.32 1.23
C GLN A 52 13.43 8.01 1.23
N PHE A 53 12.34 7.23 1.39
CA PHE A 53 10.99 7.79 1.54
C PHE A 53 10.90 8.63 2.82
N LYS A 54 11.45 8.14 3.92
CA LYS A 54 11.40 8.86 5.20
C LYS A 54 12.17 10.17 5.17
N LYS A 55 13.26 10.24 4.42
CA LYS A 55 14.02 11.49 4.25
C LYS A 55 13.20 12.61 3.62
N ILE A 56 12.21 12.27 2.82
CA ILE A 56 11.33 13.25 2.17
C ILE A 56 9.95 13.28 2.82
N ASN A 57 9.88 12.86 4.09
CA ASN A 57 8.69 12.93 4.92
C ASN A 57 7.52 12.12 4.37
N CYS A 58 7.81 10.91 3.90
CA CYS A 58 6.81 10.00 3.36
C CYS A 58 6.72 8.71 4.18
N GLU A 59 5.49 8.32 4.52
CA GLU A 59 5.21 7.04 5.16
C GLU A 59 4.68 6.05 4.12
N ILE A 60 4.90 4.76 4.36
CA ILE A 60 4.44 3.69 3.48
C ILE A 60 3.54 2.75 4.27
N PHE A 61 2.40 2.37 3.70
CA PHE A 61 1.51 1.37 4.28
C PHE A 61 1.07 0.40 3.19
N GLY A 62 1.19 -0.90 3.47
CA GLY A 62 0.65 -1.93 2.61
C GLY A 62 -0.71 -2.37 3.14
N ILE A 63 -1.65 -2.63 2.23
CA ILE A 63 -3.02 -3.00 2.59
C ILE A 63 -3.43 -4.23 1.80
N SER A 64 -3.96 -5.23 2.50
CA SER A 64 -4.59 -6.39 1.90
C SER A 64 -5.74 -6.88 2.76
N LYS A 65 -6.48 -7.87 2.27
CA LYS A 65 -7.56 -8.50 3.04
C LYS A 65 -7.07 -9.58 4.01
N ASP A 66 -5.76 -9.79 4.09
CA ASP A 66 -5.20 -10.76 5.02
C ASP A 66 -5.44 -10.36 6.47
N SER A 67 -5.44 -11.36 7.36
CA SER A 67 -5.61 -11.11 8.79
C SER A 67 -4.40 -10.41 9.39
N LEU A 68 -4.59 -9.81 10.56
CA LEU A 68 -3.51 -9.19 11.31
C LEU A 68 -2.40 -10.21 11.63
N ASN A 69 -2.78 -11.44 11.97
CA ASN A 69 -1.80 -12.50 12.25
C ASN A 69 -0.96 -12.83 11.02
N SER A 70 -1.58 -12.90 9.84
CA SER A 70 -0.86 -13.11 8.58
C SER A 70 0.13 -11.98 8.33
N HIS A 71 -0.31 -10.74 8.50
CA HIS A 71 0.56 -9.55 8.34
C HIS A 71 1.73 -9.57 9.30
N LYS A 72 1.52 -9.93 10.55
CA LYS A 72 2.60 -9.99 11.54
C LYS A 72 3.64 -11.05 11.16
N LYS A 73 3.20 -12.21 10.68
CA LYS A 73 4.10 -13.27 10.21
C LYS A 73 4.90 -12.81 8.98
N PHE A 74 4.21 -12.20 8.03
CA PHE A 74 4.84 -11.69 6.80
C PHE A 74 5.90 -10.63 7.14
N LYS A 75 5.52 -9.67 7.97
CA LYS A 75 6.41 -8.59 8.42
C LYS A 75 7.66 -9.15 9.11
N LYS A 76 7.48 -10.11 10.02
CA LYS A 76 8.58 -10.74 10.74
C LYS A 76 9.49 -11.55 9.81
N LYS A 77 8.90 -12.32 8.92
CA LYS A 77 9.65 -13.20 8.00
C LYS A 77 10.64 -12.41 7.14
N TYR A 78 10.24 -11.25 6.66
CA TYR A 78 11.04 -10.46 5.73
C TYR A 78 11.64 -9.19 6.34
N GLY A 79 11.48 -8.97 7.64
CA GLY A 79 12.05 -7.80 8.31
C GLY A 79 11.48 -6.48 7.82
N ILE A 80 10.18 -6.43 7.56
CA ILE A 80 9.52 -5.22 7.04
C ILE A 80 9.41 -4.16 8.13
N LYS A 81 9.84 -2.93 7.84
CA LYS A 81 9.93 -1.84 8.80
C LYS A 81 8.75 -0.86 8.79
N PHE A 82 7.83 -1.01 7.86
CA PHE A 82 6.61 -0.20 7.83
C PHE A 82 5.40 -1.06 8.18
N ASP A 83 4.25 -0.41 8.43
CA ASP A 83 3.06 -1.13 8.88
C ASP A 83 2.24 -1.68 7.74
N LEU A 84 1.66 -2.86 7.98
CA LEU A 84 0.70 -3.48 7.09
C LEU A 84 -0.67 -3.36 7.73
N LEU A 85 -1.67 -2.98 6.92
CA LEU A 85 -3.03 -2.76 7.36
C LEU A 85 -3.91 -3.94 6.96
N SER A 86 -4.69 -4.44 7.90
CA SER A 86 -5.60 -5.57 7.68
C SER A 86 -6.99 -5.05 7.32
N ASP A 87 -7.48 -5.40 6.13
CA ASP A 87 -8.79 -5.00 5.63
C ASP A 87 -9.64 -6.23 5.29
N GLU A 88 -9.84 -7.09 6.28
CA GLU A 88 -10.53 -8.36 6.09
C GLU A 88 -11.93 -8.19 5.50
N ASN A 89 -12.64 -7.14 5.89
CA ASN A 89 -13.98 -6.85 5.40
C ASN A 89 -14.00 -6.08 4.08
N LYS A 90 -12.85 -5.80 3.53
CA LYS A 90 -12.69 -5.07 2.25
C LYS A 90 -13.30 -3.67 2.25
N GLU A 91 -13.45 -3.04 3.41
CA GLU A 91 -14.01 -1.69 3.53
C GLU A 91 -13.12 -0.63 2.87
N ILE A 92 -11.81 -0.68 3.15
CA ILE A 92 -10.84 0.24 2.57
C ILE A 92 -10.66 -0.04 1.09
N ILE A 93 -10.56 -1.31 0.74
CA ILE A 93 -10.44 -1.78 -0.65
C ILE A 93 -11.59 -1.23 -1.50
N LYS A 94 -12.81 -1.28 -0.98
CA LYS A 94 -13.98 -0.76 -1.67
C LYS A 94 -13.97 0.78 -1.75
N LYS A 95 -13.57 1.46 -0.69
CA LYS A 95 -13.45 2.92 -0.69
C LYS A 95 -12.49 3.42 -1.76
N TYR A 96 -11.38 2.72 -1.95
CA TYR A 96 -10.37 3.08 -2.94
C TYR A 96 -10.64 2.47 -4.31
N LYS A 97 -11.73 1.69 -4.45
CA LYS A 97 -12.21 1.13 -5.74
C LYS A 97 -11.16 0.25 -6.42
N VAL A 98 -10.48 -0.58 -5.62
CA VAL A 98 -9.44 -1.48 -6.11
C VAL A 98 -9.85 -2.95 -6.11
N TRP A 99 -11.15 -3.20 -6.11
CA TRP A 99 -11.72 -4.55 -6.25
C TRP A 99 -12.45 -4.62 -7.57
N GLY A 100 -12.12 -5.60 -8.39
CA GLY A 100 -12.70 -5.69 -9.72
C GLY A 100 -12.39 -6.99 -10.43
N LYS A 101 -12.74 -7.05 -11.71
CA LYS A 101 -12.50 -8.22 -12.55
C LYS A 101 -11.02 -8.36 -12.85
N LYS A 102 -10.53 -9.58 -12.67
CA LYS A 102 -9.15 -9.97 -13.01
C LYS A 102 -9.19 -11.15 -13.95
N GLN A 103 -8.20 -11.27 -14.82
CA GLN A 103 -8.02 -12.42 -15.67
C GLN A 103 -6.70 -13.11 -15.38
N PHE A 104 -6.73 -14.42 -15.26
CA PHE A 104 -5.55 -15.24 -15.08
C PHE A 104 -5.75 -16.59 -15.74
N MET A 105 -4.88 -16.93 -16.67
CA MET A 105 -4.93 -18.22 -17.41
C MET A 105 -6.29 -18.49 -18.06
N GLY A 106 -6.88 -17.46 -18.68
CA GLY A 106 -8.14 -17.58 -19.39
C GLY A 106 -9.39 -17.57 -18.48
N ARG A 107 -9.21 -17.40 -17.17
CA ARG A 107 -10.33 -17.31 -16.23
C ARG A 107 -10.54 -15.88 -15.76
N GLU A 108 -11.82 -15.47 -15.71
CA GLU A 108 -12.21 -14.23 -15.07
C GLU A 108 -12.62 -14.49 -13.63
N PHE A 109 -12.22 -13.62 -12.73
CA PHE A 109 -12.64 -13.67 -11.32
C PHE A 109 -12.60 -12.30 -10.70
N MET A 110 -13.32 -12.11 -9.61
CA MET A 110 -13.27 -10.85 -8.85
C MET A 110 -12.13 -10.93 -7.83
N GLY A 111 -11.35 -9.88 -7.77
CA GLY A 111 -10.23 -9.83 -6.85
C GLY A 111 -9.67 -8.43 -6.65
N LEU A 112 -8.67 -8.33 -5.79
CA LEU A 112 -7.98 -7.06 -5.56
C LEU A 112 -7.10 -6.73 -6.75
N ILE A 113 -7.28 -5.53 -7.28
CA ILE A 113 -6.44 -4.99 -8.35
C ILE A 113 -5.25 -4.31 -7.69
N ARG A 114 -4.05 -4.85 -7.90
CA ARG A 114 -2.81 -4.30 -7.33
C ARG A 114 -2.68 -2.83 -7.74
N SER A 115 -2.70 -1.94 -6.74
CA SER A 115 -2.75 -0.50 -6.97
C SER A 115 -1.92 0.24 -5.94
N THR A 116 -1.38 1.38 -6.32
CA THR A 116 -0.65 2.25 -5.41
C THR A 116 -1.19 3.67 -5.52
N PHE A 117 -1.40 4.31 -4.38
CA PHE A 117 -1.88 5.67 -4.28
C PHE A 117 -0.83 6.52 -3.59
N LEU A 118 -0.47 7.63 -4.20
CA LEU A 118 0.44 8.61 -3.61
C LEU A 118 -0.40 9.81 -3.13
N ILE A 119 -0.31 10.10 -1.83
CA ILE A 119 -1.13 11.10 -1.17
C ILE A 119 -0.23 12.22 -0.64
N ASP A 120 -0.62 13.48 -0.86
CA ASP A 120 0.16 14.61 -0.41
C ASP A 120 -0.11 14.99 1.05
N LYS A 121 0.57 16.02 1.53
CA LYS A 121 0.48 16.47 2.93
C LYS A 121 -0.90 16.97 3.32
N LYS A 122 -1.74 17.32 2.35
CA LYS A 122 -3.11 17.81 2.55
C LYS A 122 -4.16 16.73 2.37
N GLY A 123 -3.73 15.47 2.17
CA GLY A 123 -4.64 14.35 1.97
C GLY A 123 -5.19 14.23 0.55
N LYS A 124 -4.56 14.87 -0.43
CA LYS A 124 -4.95 14.73 -1.84
C LYS A 124 -4.21 13.59 -2.50
N ILE A 125 -4.92 12.82 -3.33
CA ILE A 125 -4.27 11.82 -4.20
C ILE A 125 -3.61 12.58 -5.35
N ILE A 126 -2.29 12.44 -5.47
CA ILE A 126 -1.52 13.12 -6.51
C ILE A 126 -1.02 12.19 -7.60
N LYS A 127 -1.11 10.89 -7.38
CA LYS A 127 -0.77 9.89 -8.39
C LYS A 127 -1.42 8.55 -8.03
N ILE A 128 -1.89 7.83 -9.05
CA ILE A 128 -2.47 6.49 -8.91
C ILE A 128 -1.82 5.57 -9.94
N TRP A 129 -1.37 4.40 -9.49
CA TRP A 129 -0.94 3.31 -10.36
C TRP A 129 -1.94 2.17 -10.20
N LYS A 130 -2.56 1.73 -11.28
CA LYS A 130 -3.46 0.57 -11.29
C LYS A 130 -2.85 -0.56 -12.10
N ASN A 131 -3.26 -1.79 -11.80
CA ASN A 131 -2.71 -2.97 -12.47
C ASN A 131 -1.18 -2.99 -12.40
N VAL A 132 -0.65 -2.77 -11.23
CA VAL A 132 0.78 -2.61 -10.98
C VAL A 132 1.54 -3.89 -11.34
N LYS A 133 2.64 -3.71 -12.08
CA LYS A 133 3.66 -4.75 -12.26
C LYS A 133 4.76 -4.44 -11.26
N VAL A 134 5.14 -5.44 -10.48
CA VAL A 134 5.98 -5.20 -9.29
C VAL A 134 7.44 -4.84 -9.62
N LYS A 135 7.94 -5.24 -10.79
CA LYS A 135 9.33 -4.94 -11.15
C LYS A 135 9.58 -3.43 -11.18
N ASP A 136 10.54 -2.98 -10.39
CA ASP A 136 10.94 -1.57 -10.29
C ASP A 136 9.83 -0.59 -9.89
N HIS A 137 8.69 -1.12 -9.41
CA HIS A 137 7.55 -0.27 -9.05
C HIS A 137 7.86 0.67 -7.89
N ALA A 138 8.43 0.14 -6.80
CA ALA A 138 8.75 0.95 -5.62
C ALA A 138 9.72 2.09 -5.97
N LYS A 139 10.68 1.82 -6.84
CA LYS A 139 11.63 2.83 -7.32
C LYS A 139 10.91 3.91 -8.13
N GLU A 140 10.00 3.50 -9.02
CA GLU A 140 9.20 4.44 -9.80
C GLU A 140 8.36 5.35 -8.91
N VAL A 141 7.75 4.80 -7.86
CA VAL A 141 6.97 5.59 -6.89
C VAL A 141 7.87 6.63 -6.20
N LEU A 142 9.04 6.22 -5.75
CA LEU A 142 9.98 7.12 -5.09
C LEU A 142 10.42 8.25 -6.03
N GLU A 143 10.78 7.93 -7.26
CA GLU A 143 11.22 8.92 -8.23
C GLU A 143 10.09 9.89 -8.60
N THR A 144 8.87 9.38 -8.75
CA THR A 144 7.69 10.20 -9.02
C THR A 144 7.47 11.19 -7.88
N LEU A 145 7.55 10.72 -6.63
CA LEU A 145 7.38 11.60 -5.48
C LEU A 145 8.47 12.67 -5.43
N LYS A 146 9.72 12.31 -5.65
CA LYS A 146 10.83 13.28 -5.69
C LYS A 146 10.59 14.37 -6.74
N ASP A 147 10.08 13.99 -7.90
CA ASP A 147 9.79 14.96 -8.98
C ASP A 147 8.63 15.88 -8.61
N LEU A 148 7.61 15.36 -7.94
CA LEU A 148 6.42 16.15 -7.57
C LEU A 148 6.70 17.16 -6.46
N ILE A 149 7.70 16.92 -5.61
CA ILE A 149 8.00 17.81 -4.48
C ILE A 149 9.17 18.77 -4.75
N LYS A 150 9.71 18.75 -5.94
CA LYS A 150 10.75 19.73 -6.34
C LYS A 150 10.18 21.14 -6.39
#